data_0d6752439618dd49266b8c404397ae9c
#
_entry.id   0d6752439618dd49266b8c404397ae9c
#
_cell.length_a   1.000
_cell.length_b   1.000
_cell.length_c   1.000
_cell.angle_alpha   90.00
_cell.angle_beta   90.00
_cell.angle_gamma   90.00
#
_symmetry.space_group_name_H-M   'P 1'
#
loop_
_entity.id
_entity.type
_entity.pdbx_description
1 polymer ?
#
loop_
_entity_poly.entity_id
_entity_poly.type
_entity_poly.pdbx_seq_one_letter_code
_entity_poly.pdbx_strand_id
1 'polypeptide(L)'
;MNKGIAEILAEASKMETVEERVEHLKKNDHPSLQTVLYYCYHPSITWLLPDTNPPYKPRLKEEDIQNVLKSDFRKVRMFVEGKDYDNVKPIKREMLFIEFIESLDPDDAKLILSIKNKKMPWKNISRHVAKKAFPGLGL
;
A
#
# COMPACT_ATOMS: atom_id res chain seq x y z
N MET A 1 1.01 -11.45 17.54
CA MET A 1 1.79 -10.37 16.91
C MET A 1 1.15 -9.92 15.62
N ASN A 2 0.93 -8.63 15.50
CA ASN A 2 0.32 -8.07 14.30
C ASN A 2 1.38 -7.78 13.25
N LYS A 3 1.20 -8.36 12.06
CA LYS A 3 2.10 -8.12 10.95
C LYS A 3 1.69 -6.86 10.19
N GLY A 4 2.68 -6.11 9.71
CA GLY A 4 2.43 -4.97 8.83
C GLY A 4 2.04 -5.43 7.43
N ILE A 5 1.47 -4.51 6.64
CA ILE A 5 1.02 -4.86 5.29
C ILE A 5 2.19 -5.28 4.40
N ALA A 6 3.30 -4.54 4.43
CA ALA A 6 4.49 -4.89 3.65
C ALA A 6 5.03 -6.26 4.06
N GLU A 7 5.01 -6.56 5.35
CA GLU A 7 5.47 -7.85 5.86
C GLU A 7 4.63 -9.01 5.32
N ILE A 8 3.30 -8.85 5.32
CA ILE A 8 2.39 -9.87 4.78
C ILE A 8 2.67 -10.11 3.30
N LEU A 9 2.82 -9.05 2.52
CA LEU A 9 3.09 -9.17 1.09
C LEU A 9 4.45 -9.79 0.83
N ALA A 10 5.47 -9.42 1.59
CA ALA A 10 6.80 -10.00 1.45
C ALA A 10 6.80 -11.49 1.76
N GLU A 11 6.08 -11.90 2.80
CA GLU A 11 5.95 -13.32 3.15
C GLU A 11 5.25 -14.10 2.05
N ALA A 12 4.14 -13.55 1.52
CA ALA A 12 3.43 -14.20 0.41
C ALA A 12 4.33 -14.35 -0.81
N SER A 13 5.17 -13.35 -1.07
CA SER A 13 6.07 -13.38 -2.23
C SER A 13 7.09 -14.51 -2.16
N LYS A 14 7.39 -15.01 -0.97
CA LYS A 14 8.34 -16.10 -0.76
C LYS A 14 7.72 -17.48 -0.98
N MET A 15 6.39 -17.55 -1.08
CA MET A 15 5.70 -18.82 -1.36
C MET A 15 5.95 -19.26 -2.79
N GLU A 16 6.07 -20.56 -3.01
CA GLU A 16 6.49 -21.10 -4.31
C GLU A 16 5.39 -21.09 -5.37
N THR A 17 4.14 -21.30 -4.95
CA THR A 17 3.02 -21.44 -5.88
C THR A 17 2.03 -20.30 -5.76
N VAL A 18 1.24 -20.10 -6.83
CA VAL A 18 0.15 -19.12 -6.83
C VAL A 18 -0.84 -19.44 -5.72
N GLU A 19 -1.20 -20.71 -5.59
CA GLU A 19 -2.16 -21.17 -4.58
C GLU A 19 -1.70 -20.84 -3.16
N GLU A 20 -0.42 -21.04 -2.89
CA GLU A 20 0.15 -20.72 -1.59
C GLU A 20 0.14 -19.21 -1.31
N ARG A 21 0.47 -18.40 -2.33
CA ARG A 21 0.43 -16.95 -2.18
C ARG A 21 -0.98 -16.46 -1.91
N VAL A 22 -1.95 -16.96 -2.66
CA VAL A 22 -3.36 -16.64 -2.48
C VAL A 22 -3.82 -17.00 -1.08
N GLU A 23 -3.49 -18.21 -0.63
CA GLU A 23 -3.89 -18.70 0.70
C GLU A 23 -3.29 -17.83 1.80
N HIS A 24 -2.03 -17.43 1.66
CA HIS A 24 -1.36 -16.61 2.65
C HIS A 24 -2.02 -15.23 2.76
N LEU A 25 -2.40 -14.64 1.63
CA LEU A 25 -3.10 -13.35 1.63
C LEU A 25 -4.48 -13.47 2.28
N LYS A 26 -5.23 -14.53 1.97
CA LYS A 26 -6.54 -14.77 2.58
C LYS A 26 -6.45 -14.98 4.09
N LYS A 27 -5.43 -15.70 4.52
CA LYS A 27 -5.21 -16.00 5.93
C LYS A 27 -4.91 -14.73 6.74
N ASN A 28 -4.31 -13.73 6.10
CA ASN A 28 -3.97 -12.46 6.70
C ASN A 28 -4.89 -11.34 6.21
N ASP A 29 -6.12 -11.69 5.85
CA ASP A 29 -7.09 -10.72 5.31
C ASP A 29 -7.30 -9.55 6.28
N HIS A 30 -7.28 -8.35 5.72
CA HIS A 30 -7.50 -7.12 6.46
C HIS A 30 -7.97 -6.05 5.45
N PRO A 31 -8.89 -5.17 5.84
CA PRO A 31 -9.35 -4.13 4.92
C PRO A 31 -8.23 -3.31 4.30
N SER A 32 -7.18 -3.00 5.07
CA SER A 32 -6.05 -2.23 4.56
C SER A 32 -5.22 -3.00 3.54
N LEU A 33 -5.07 -4.32 3.71
CA LEU A 33 -4.39 -5.16 2.73
C LEU A 33 -5.15 -5.15 1.40
N GLN A 34 -6.46 -5.34 1.46
CA GLN A 34 -7.30 -5.30 0.25
C GLN A 34 -7.22 -3.94 -0.42
N THR A 35 -7.25 -2.86 0.35
CA THR A 35 -7.19 -1.50 -0.19
C THR A 35 -5.85 -1.21 -0.85
N VAL A 36 -4.74 -1.68 -0.29
CA VAL A 36 -3.41 -1.55 -0.91
C VAL A 36 -3.42 -2.20 -2.30
N LEU A 37 -3.94 -3.42 -2.39
CA LEU A 37 -4.00 -4.13 -3.67
C LEU A 37 -4.92 -3.41 -4.66
N TYR A 38 -6.05 -2.92 -4.20
CA TYR A 38 -6.99 -2.17 -5.03
C TYR A 38 -6.34 -0.88 -5.55
N TYR A 39 -5.68 -0.12 -4.69
CA TYR A 39 -5.04 1.14 -5.08
C TYR A 39 -3.85 0.93 -6.01
N CYS A 40 -3.21 -0.24 -5.93
CA CYS A 40 -2.12 -0.57 -6.85
C CYS A 40 -2.62 -1.00 -8.22
N TYR A 41 -3.66 -1.83 -8.26
CA TYR A 41 -4.02 -2.55 -9.49
C TYR A 41 -5.29 -2.08 -10.19
N HIS A 42 -6.23 -1.44 -9.48
CA HIS A 42 -7.49 -1.09 -10.12
C HIS A 42 -7.33 0.13 -11.03
N PRO A 43 -7.80 0.05 -12.29
CA PRO A 43 -7.60 1.14 -13.25
C PRO A 43 -8.35 2.42 -12.92
N SER A 44 -9.39 2.36 -12.08
CA SER A 44 -10.14 3.56 -11.68
C SER A 44 -9.39 4.44 -10.69
N ILE A 45 -8.31 3.93 -10.08
CA ILE A 45 -7.54 4.69 -9.10
C ILE A 45 -6.49 5.54 -9.82
N THR A 46 -6.58 6.85 -9.63
CA THR A 46 -5.61 7.82 -10.17
C THR A 46 -4.93 8.51 -8.99
N TRP A 47 -3.62 8.36 -8.89
CA TRP A 47 -2.83 9.00 -7.85
C TRP A 47 -2.51 10.43 -8.27
N LEU A 48 -2.65 11.36 -7.32
CA LEU A 48 -2.46 12.80 -7.56
C LEU A 48 -1.08 13.28 -7.10
N LEU A 49 -0.09 12.41 -7.13
CA LEU A 49 1.28 12.69 -6.70
C LEU A 49 2.24 12.53 -7.88
N PRO A 50 3.40 13.25 -7.87
CA PRO A 50 4.41 13.07 -8.91
C PRO A 50 4.98 11.66 -8.91
N ASP A 51 5.52 11.23 -10.05
CA ASP A 51 6.15 9.92 -10.17
C ASP A 51 7.46 9.81 -9.39
N THR A 52 8.10 10.94 -9.13
CA THR A 52 9.36 10.97 -8.38
C THR A 52 9.12 10.75 -6.90
N ASN A 53 10.10 10.14 -6.23
CA ASN A 53 10.02 9.98 -4.80
C ASN A 53 10.45 11.27 -4.09
N PRO A 54 9.63 11.76 -3.14
CA PRO A 54 10.00 12.96 -2.38
C PRO A 54 11.13 12.63 -1.39
N PRO A 55 11.92 13.62 -1.00
CA PRO A 55 12.85 13.41 0.12
C PRO A 55 12.04 13.24 1.41
N TYR A 56 12.39 12.21 2.16
CA TYR A 56 11.74 11.95 3.45
C TYR A 56 12.74 11.25 4.38
N LYS A 57 12.47 11.36 5.69
CA LYS A 57 13.32 10.76 6.72
C LYS A 57 12.68 9.48 7.22
N PRO A 58 13.20 8.29 6.84
CA PRO A 58 12.62 7.01 7.29
C PRO A 58 12.75 6.86 8.80
N ARG A 59 11.78 6.18 9.41
CA ARG A 59 11.88 5.79 10.81
C ARG A 59 12.86 4.63 10.97
N LEU A 60 13.38 4.49 12.19
CA LEU A 60 14.26 3.37 12.51
C LEU A 60 13.44 2.09 12.62
N LYS A 61 14.00 0.98 12.14
CA LYS A 61 13.31 -0.32 12.17
C LYS A 61 13.07 -0.84 13.58
N GLU A 62 13.84 -0.38 14.54
CA GLU A 62 13.70 -0.77 15.94
C GLU A 62 12.40 -0.25 16.58
N GLU A 63 11.77 0.75 15.97
CA GLU A 63 10.50 1.28 16.46
C GLU A 63 9.37 0.35 16.06
N ASP A 64 8.47 0.05 17.00
CA ASP A 64 7.32 -0.81 16.73
C ASP A 64 6.17 0.03 16.17
N ILE A 65 6.20 0.27 14.86
CA ILE A 65 5.19 1.09 14.17
C ILE A 65 4.52 0.32 13.02
N GLN A 66 4.64 -1.00 13.00
CA GLN A 66 4.15 -1.83 11.89
C GLN A 66 2.64 -1.75 11.69
N ASN A 67 1.89 -1.37 12.70
CA ASN A 67 0.43 -1.32 12.62
C ASN A 67 -0.12 0.02 12.14
N VAL A 68 0.72 1.03 11.96
CA VAL A 68 0.26 2.38 11.59
C VAL A 68 -0.44 2.36 10.24
N LEU A 69 0.15 1.71 9.24
CA LEU A 69 -0.48 1.63 7.92
C LEU A 69 -1.82 0.89 7.98
N LYS A 70 -1.89 -0.22 8.73
CA LYS A 70 -3.14 -0.96 8.89
C LYS A 70 -4.26 -0.11 9.47
N SER A 71 -3.95 0.67 10.51
CA SER A 71 -4.97 1.47 11.20
C SER A 71 -5.28 2.77 10.48
N ASP A 72 -4.31 3.37 9.79
CA ASP A 72 -4.45 4.70 9.21
C ASP A 72 -4.53 4.70 7.67
N PHE A 73 -4.77 3.55 7.05
CA PHE A 73 -4.78 3.47 5.59
C PHE A 73 -5.79 4.43 4.94
N ARG A 74 -6.86 4.74 5.63
CA ARG A 74 -7.86 5.69 5.13
C ARG A 74 -7.27 7.05 4.77
N LYS A 75 -6.12 7.43 5.35
CA LYS A 75 -5.42 8.68 5.02
C LYS A 75 -4.93 8.70 3.58
N VAL A 76 -4.72 7.54 2.99
CA VAL A 76 -4.25 7.43 1.60
C VAL A 76 -5.26 8.04 0.62
N ARG A 77 -6.54 8.12 1.01
CA ARG A 77 -7.57 8.74 0.18
C ARG A 77 -7.24 10.19 -0.20
N MET A 78 -6.44 10.88 0.60
CA MET A 78 -6.01 12.26 0.31
C MET A 78 -5.11 12.35 -0.92
N PHE A 79 -4.54 11.24 -1.35
CA PHE A 79 -3.53 11.21 -2.40
C PHE A 79 -4.02 10.66 -3.72
N VAL A 80 -5.28 10.25 -3.78
CA VAL A 80 -5.90 9.73 -4.99
C VAL A 80 -7.09 10.60 -5.39
N GLU A 81 -7.43 10.57 -6.67
CA GLU A 81 -8.57 11.33 -7.19
C GLU A 81 -9.87 10.89 -6.52
N GLY A 82 -10.65 11.86 -6.04
CA GLY A 82 -11.92 11.62 -5.39
C GLY A 82 -12.50 12.93 -4.89
N LYS A 83 -13.79 12.94 -4.54
CA LYS A 83 -14.53 14.16 -4.26
C LYS A 83 -14.00 14.97 -3.06
N ASP A 84 -13.50 14.26 -2.04
CA ASP A 84 -13.25 14.91 -0.74
C ASP A 84 -11.99 15.78 -0.71
N TYR A 85 -10.98 15.43 -1.52
CA TYR A 85 -9.66 16.05 -1.39
C TYR A 85 -9.12 16.61 -2.71
N ASP A 86 -9.94 16.66 -3.76
CA ASP A 86 -9.48 17.09 -5.09
C ASP A 86 -9.03 18.57 -5.11
N ASN A 87 -9.57 19.38 -4.20
CA ASN A 87 -9.27 20.81 -4.13
C ASN A 87 -8.01 21.14 -3.32
N VAL A 88 -7.34 20.14 -2.76
CA VAL A 88 -6.09 20.36 -2.03
C VAL A 88 -5.00 20.76 -3.02
N LYS A 89 -4.26 21.83 -2.69
CA LYS A 89 -3.18 22.29 -3.57
C LYS A 89 -2.07 21.24 -3.66
N PRO A 90 -1.44 21.07 -4.84
CA PRO A 90 -0.40 20.04 -5.03
C PRO A 90 0.73 20.12 -4.00
N ILE A 91 1.22 21.31 -3.68
CA ILE A 91 2.30 21.44 -2.68
C ILE A 91 1.84 20.94 -1.32
N LYS A 92 0.62 21.28 -0.92
CA LYS A 92 0.05 20.82 0.35
C LYS A 92 -0.10 19.30 0.36
N ARG A 93 -0.58 18.74 -0.75
CA ARG A 93 -0.75 17.28 -0.86
C ARG A 93 0.59 16.57 -0.73
N GLU A 94 1.64 17.10 -1.36
CA GLU A 94 2.97 16.50 -1.25
C GLU A 94 3.51 16.57 0.17
N MET A 95 3.31 17.67 0.87
CA MET A 95 3.71 17.81 2.27
C MET A 95 2.98 16.79 3.16
N LEU A 96 1.67 16.63 2.96
CA LEU A 96 0.87 15.65 3.71
C LEU A 96 1.34 14.24 3.41
N PHE A 97 1.72 13.96 2.18
CA PHE A 97 2.24 12.65 1.80
C PHE A 97 3.57 12.35 2.50
N ILE A 98 4.48 13.32 2.52
CA ILE A 98 5.76 13.15 3.22
C ILE A 98 5.52 12.88 4.71
N GLU A 99 4.64 13.64 5.36
CA GLU A 99 4.28 13.40 6.76
C GLU A 99 3.74 11.99 6.97
N PHE A 100 2.89 11.54 6.05
CA PHE A 100 2.29 10.22 6.14
C PHE A 100 3.35 9.12 6.05
N ILE A 101 4.22 9.14 5.03
CA ILE A 101 5.22 8.09 4.87
C ILE A 101 6.27 8.12 5.97
N GLU A 102 6.56 9.30 6.54
CA GLU A 102 7.49 9.40 7.67
C GLU A 102 6.90 8.81 8.94
N SER A 103 5.58 8.66 9.03
CA SER A 103 4.92 8.05 10.19
C SER A 103 4.88 6.52 10.12
N LEU A 104 5.27 5.95 8.98
CA LEU A 104 5.14 4.51 8.74
C LEU A 104 6.43 3.76 9.05
N ASP A 105 6.29 2.46 9.29
CA ASP A 105 7.42 1.54 9.25
C ASP A 105 8.16 1.72 7.91
N PRO A 106 9.50 1.64 7.88
CA PRO A 106 10.25 1.86 6.65
C PRO A 106 9.81 0.99 5.48
N ASP A 107 9.44 -0.27 5.73
CA ASP A 107 9.01 -1.17 4.66
C ASP A 107 7.62 -0.79 4.15
N ASP A 108 6.71 -0.37 5.03
CA ASP A 108 5.40 0.12 4.62
C ASP A 108 5.52 1.44 3.85
N ALA A 109 6.44 2.32 4.24
CA ALA A 109 6.70 3.56 3.51
C ALA A 109 7.15 3.26 2.07
N LYS A 110 8.06 2.30 1.91
CA LYS A 110 8.53 1.88 0.58
C LYS A 110 7.40 1.29 -0.25
N LEU A 111 6.51 0.54 0.40
CA LEU A 111 5.34 -0.01 -0.28
C LEU A 111 4.45 1.11 -0.84
N ILE A 112 4.14 2.11 -0.01
CA ILE A 112 3.30 3.24 -0.45
C ILE A 112 3.97 4.01 -1.59
N LEU A 113 5.29 4.24 -1.50
CA LEU A 113 6.03 4.91 -2.57
C LEU A 113 5.96 4.15 -3.90
N SER A 114 5.92 2.83 -3.84
CA SER A 114 5.83 1.99 -5.03
C SER A 114 4.42 1.98 -5.61
N ILE A 115 3.40 1.80 -4.77
CA ILE A 115 2.03 1.70 -5.28
C ILE A 115 1.48 3.03 -5.77
N LYS A 116 2.01 4.17 -5.32
CA LYS A 116 1.60 5.46 -5.88
C LYS A 116 1.95 5.57 -7.37
N ASN A 117 2.93 4.80 -7.82
CA ASN A 117 3.31 4.68 -9.22
C ASN A 117 2.69 3.43 -9.88
N LYS A 118 1.72 2.80 -9.21
CA LYS A 118 1.04 1.60 -9.68
C LYS A 118 1.98 0.43 -9.90
N LYS A 119 3.02 0.32 -9.06
CA LYS A 119 4.00 -0.75 -9.13
C LYS A 119 4.04 -1.54 -7.83
N MET A 120 3.86 -2.85 -7.92
CA MET A 120 3.99 -3.73 -6.77
C MET A 120 5.47 -4.10 -6.61
N PRO A 121 6.06 -3.90 -5.40
CA PRO A 121 7.47 -4.24 -5.19
C PRO A 121 7.80 -5.72 -5.45
N TRP A 122 6.84 -6.60 -5.19
CA TRP A 122 7.00 -8.04 -5.39
C TRP A 122 6.25 -8.46 -6.64
N LYS A 123 6.99 -8.76 -7.71
CA LYS A 123 6.40 -9.04 -9.03
C LYS A 123 5.47 -10.25 -9.01
N ASN A 124 5.75 -11.24 -8.15
CA ASN A 124 4.91 -12.45 -8.08
C ASN A 124 3.64 -12.25 -7.25
N ILE A 125 3.48 -11.11 -6.58
CA ILE A 125 2.18 -10.69 -6.05
C ILE A 125 1.50 -9.90 -7.15
N SER A 126 1.11 -10.62 -8.19
CA SER A 126 0.55 -10.04 -9.40
C SER A 126 -0.92 -9.68 -9.23
N ARG A 127 -1.46 -8.97 -10.23
CA ARG A 127 -2.89 -8.69 -10.28
C ARG A 127 -3.70 -9.98 -10.23
N HIS A 128 -3.23 -11.03 -10.90
CA HIS A 128 -3.89 -12.34 -10.91
C HIS A 128 -3.97 -12.93 -9.49
N VAL A 129 -2.87 -12.87 -8.74
CA VAL A 129 -2.85 -13.35 -7.35
C VAL A 129 -3.81 -12.54 -6.49
N ALA A 130 -3.77 -11.21 -6.61
CA ALA A 130 -4.67 -10.33 -5.84
C ALA A 130 -6.13 -10.60 -6.17
N LYS A 131 -6.45 -10.80 -7.46
CA LYS A 131 -7.81 -11.09 -7.90
C LYS A 131 -8.30 -12.43 -7.35
N LYS A 132 -7.45 -13.44 -7.33
CA LYS A 132 -7.81 -14.74 -6.78
C LYS A 132 -7.99 -14.70 -5.27
N ALA A 133 -7.15 -13.93 -4.58
CA ALA A 133 -7.25 -13.80 -3.13
C ALA A 133 -8.51 -13.05 -2.72
N PHE A 134 -8.83 -11.97 -3.44
CA PHE A 134 -9.93 -11.09 -3.09
C PHE A 134 -10.78 -10.75 -4.31
N PRO A 135 -11.64 -11.69 -4.76
CA PRO A 135 -12.44 -11.48 -5.97
C PRO A 135 -13.37 -10.27 -5.88
N GLY A 136 -13.76 -9.88 -4.67
CA GLY A 136 -14.66 -8.74 -4.47
C GLY A 136 -14.05 -7.39 -4.83
N LEU A 137 -12.72 -7.32 -5.04
CA LEU A 137 -12.07 -6.06 -5.43
C LEU A 137 -12.31 -5.68 -6.90
N GLY A 138 -12.76 -6.62 -7.73
CA GLY A 138 -13.03 -6.32 -9.14
C GLY A 138 -11.79 -6.08 -9.98
N LEU A 139 -10.69 -6.72 -9.64
CA LEU A 139 -9.42 -6.54 -10.36
C LEU A 139 -9.39 -7.27 -11.72
#